data_5b31d63915a4c70fc2450a7b648245b4
#
_entry.id   5b31d63915a4c70fc2450a7b648245b4
#
_cell.length_a   1.000
_cell.length_b   1.000
_cell.length_c   1.000
_cell.angle_alpha   90.00
_cell.angle_beta   90.00
_cell.angle_gamma   90.00
#
_symmetry.space_group_name_H-M   'P 1'
#
loop_
_entity.id
_entity.type
_entity.pdbx_description
1 polymer ?
#
loop_
_entity_poly.entity_id
_entity_poly.type
_entity_poly.pdbx_seq_one_letter_code
_entity_poly.pdbx_strand_id
1 'polypeptide(L)'
;MLFRDVNFNVEKGDKIVFLSHDPRAMTALFEIINENMKPDAGTFNWGVTITTAYLPLDNTAFFNTDLNLVDWLSQFGEGNEVYMKSFLGRMLFSGEEVLKKASVLSGGEKMRCMIARMQLRNANCLILDTPTNHLDLENSIRPRKLFI
;
A
#
# COMPACT_ATOMS: atom_id res chain seq x y z
N MET A 1 -23.68 4.99 10.92
CA MET A 1 -22.52 4.81 11.83
C MET A 1 -21.85 3.50 11.44
N LEU A 2 -20.56 3.51 11.12
CA LEU A 2 -19.81 2.32 10.67
C LEU A 2 -19.22 1.52 11.86
N PHE A 3 -18.73 2.22 12.87
CA PHE A 3 -18.22 1.64 14.13
C PHE A 3 -18.25 2.68 15.25
N ARG A 4 -18.13 2.22 16.50
CA ARG A 4 -18.00 3.07 17.70
C ARG A 4 -17.15 2.36 18.75
N ASP A 5 -16.63 3.12 19.68
CA ASP A 5 -15.90 2.63 20.88
C ASP A 5 -14.70 1.71 20.54
N VAL A 6 -14.05 2.00 19.40
CA VAL A 6 -12.84 1.27 18.99
C VAL A 6 -11.65 1.85 19.75
N ASN A 7 -11.02 1.02 20.58
CA ASN A 7 -9.83 1.37 21.35
C ASN A 7 -8.77 0.28 21.19
N PHE A 8 -7.59 0.64 20.75
CA PHE A 8 -6.45 -0.28 20.65
C PHE A 8 -5.14 0.49 20.69
N ASN A 9 -4.09 -0.19 21.11
CA ASN A 9 -2.71 0.26 20.98
C ASN A 9 -1.95 -0.70 20.08
N VAL A 10 -0.99 -0.17 19.34
CA VAL A 10 -0.09 -0.93 18.47
C VAL A 10 1.33 -0.70 18.95
N GLU A 11 2.05 -1.77 19.24
CA GLU A 11 3.43 -1.72 19.69
C GLU A 11 4.40 -2.22 18.60
N LYS A 12 5.67 -1.97 18.81
CA LYS A 12 6.71 -2.41 17.88
C LYS A 12 6.71 -3.94 17.76
N GLY A 13 6.58 -4.43 16.55
CA GLY A 13 6.59 -5.86 16.24
C GLY A 13 5.19 -6.48 16.18
N ASP A 14 4.14 -5.73 16.50
CA ASP A 14 2.78 -6.24 16.40
C ASP A 14 2.39 -6.54 14.96
N LYS A 15 1.58 -7.59 14.82
CA LYS A 15 0.90 -7.98 13.57
C LYS A 15 -0.58 -8.08 13.87
N ILE A 16 -1.33 -7.06 13.47
CA ILE A 16 -2.75 -6.91 13.81
C ILE A 16 -3.58 -7.15 12.55
N VAL A 17 -4.63 -7.95 12.70
CA VAL A 17 -5.65 -8.15 11.67
C VAL A 17 -6.98 -7.63 12.20
N PHE A 18 -7.57 -6.72 11.47
CA PHE A 18 -8.92 -6.24 11.75
C PHE A 18 -9.93 -7.04 10.95
N LEU A 19 -10.99 -7.48 11.60
CA LEU A 19 -12.09 -8.22 10.97
C LEU A 19 -13.39 -7.43 11.14
N SER A 20 -14.16 -7.30 10.06
CA SER A 20 -15.46 -6.67 10.08
C SER A 20 -16.42 -7.36 9.10
N HIS A 21 -17.70 -7.35 9.45
CA HIS A 21 -18.76 -7.74 8.52
C HIS A 21 -19.02 -6.69 7.44
N ASP A 22 -18.70 -5.42 7.72
CA ASP A 22 -18.82 -4.32 6.75
C ASP A 22 -17.40 -3.85 6.33
N PRO A 23 -16.98 -4.14 5.10
CA PRO A 23 -15.67 -3.70 4.59
C PRO A 23 -15.47 -2.18 4.68
N ARG A 24 -16.56 -1.40 4.54
CA ARG A 24 -16.49 0.07 4.63
C ARG A 24 -16.02 0.56 6.00
N ALA A 25 -16.31 -0.21 7.06
CA ALA A 25 -15.83 0.12 8.40
C ALA A 25 -14.31 0.01 8.51
N MET A 26 -13.72 -0.99 7.86
CA MET A 26 -12.26 -1.16 7.84
C MET A 26 -11.58 -0.06 7.04
N THR A 27 -12.07 0.20 5.82
CA THR A 27 -11.54 1.28 4.99
C THR A 27 -11.64 2.62 5.73
N ALA A 28 -12.79 2.94 6.35
CA ALA A 28 -12.95 4.17 7.12
C ALA A 28 -11.97 4.25 8.32
N LEU A 29 -11.74 3.16 9.03
CA LEU A 29 -10.75 3.11 10.11
C LEU A 29 -9.34 3.41 9.57
N PHE A 30 -8.95 2.77 8.47
CA PHE A 30 -7.62 2.98 7.87
C PHE A 30 -7.46 4.40 7.31
N GLU A 31 -8.50 4.96 6.69
CA GLU A 31 -8.49 6.35 6.23
C GLU A 31 -8.35 7.35 7.40
N ILE A 32 -8.99 7.07 8.54
CA ILE A 32 -8.87 7.90 9.75
C ILE A 32 -7.43 7.84 10.28
N ILE A 33 -6.87 6.66 10.50
CA ILE A 33 -5.53 6.54 11.09
C ILE A 33 -4.40 6.99 10.13
N ASN A 34 -4.69 7.09 8.81
CA ASN A 34 -3.81 7.73 7.83
C ASN A 34 -4.10 9.23 7.61
N GLU A 35 -4.95 9.83 8.45
CA GLU A 35 -5.29 11.26 8.41
C GLU A 35 -6.00 11.73 7.12
N ASN A 36 -6.49 10.80 6.31
CA ASN A 36 -7.25 11.11 5.10
C ASN A 36 -8.72 11.43 5.42
N MET A 37 -9.23 10.97 6.57
CA MET A 37 -10.58 11.19 7.05
C MET A 37 -10.56 11.60 8.53
N LYS A 38 -11.42 12.55 8.91
CA LYS A 38 -11.59 12.92 10.32
C LYS A 38 -12.60 12.00 11.00
N PRO A 39 -12.33 11.52 12.23
CA PRO A 39 -13.31 10.80 13.01
C PRO A 39 -14.43 11.76 13.49
N ASP A 40 -15.66 11.24 13.63
CA ASP A 40 -16.77 12.00 14.22
C ASP A 40 -16.53 12.31 15.71
N ALA A 41 -15.85 11.41 16.41
CA ALA A 41 -15.46 11.55 17.82
C ALA A 41 -14.23 10.68 18.10
N GLY A 42 -13.55 10.99 19.19
CA GLY A 42 -12.33 10.29 19.58
C GLY A 42 -11.06 10.91 19.00
N THR A 43 -9.93 10.36 19.39
CA THR A 43 -8.61 10.80 18.97
C THR A 43 -7.70 9.60 18.77
N PHE A 44 -6.67 9.76 17.93
CA PHE A 44 -5.58 8.81 17.81
C PHE A 44 -4.26 9.59 17.73
N ASN A 45 -3.17 8.95 18.08
CA ASN A 45 -1.84 9.53 17.98
C ASN A 45 -0.85 8.49 17.47
N TRP A 46 -0.01 8.90 16.53
CA TRP A 46 1.18 8.14 16.16
C TRP A 46 2.35 8.46 17.10
N GLY A 47 3.16 7.46 17.41
CA GLY A 47 4.44 7.69 18.07
C GLY A 47 5.36 8.58 17.22
N VAL A 48 6.17 9.40 17.88
CA VAL A 48 7.03 10.42 17.21
C VAL A 48 7.96 9.82 16.14
N THR A 49 8.38 8.57 16.31
CA THR A 49 9.30 7.87 15.39
C THR A 49 8.58 7.00 14.36
N ILE A 50 7.25 7.01 14.34
CA ILE A 50 6.48 6.17 13.43
C ILE A 50 6.36 6.85 12.06
N THR A 51 6.71 6.08 11.05
CA THR A 51 6.49 6.42 9.65
C THR A 51 5.58 5.36 9.03
N THR A 52 4.51 5.79 8.40
CA THR A 52 3.49 4.90 7.84
C THR A 52 3.62 4.74 6.35
N ALA A 53 3.31 3.54 5.84
CA ALA A 53 3.00 3.31 4.44
C ALA A 53 1.64 2.63 4.34
N TYR A 54 0.75 3.22 3.57
CA TYR A 54 -0.63 2.78 3.41
C TYR A 54 -0.89 2.23 2.01
N LEU A 55 -1.47 1.05 1.95
CA LEU A 55 -2.03 0.45 0.75
C LEU A 55 -3.56 0.57 0.82
N PRO A 56 -4.16 1.52 0.10
CA PRO A 56 -5.61 1.70 0.11
C PRO A 56 -6.32 0.61 -0.68
N LEU A 57 -7.60 0.37 -0.36
CA LEU A 57 -8.46 -0.55 -1.10
C LEU A 57 -8.61 -0.11 -2.56
N ASP A 58 -8.86 1.16 -2.81
CA ASP A 58 -8.88 1.76 -4.15
C ASP A 58 -7.59 2.52 -4.42
N ASN A 59 -6.82 2.02 -5.36
CA ASN A 59 -5.56 2.63 -5.79
C ASN A 59 -5.64 3.27 -7.19
N THR A 60 -6.83 3.35 -7.78
CA THR A 60 -7.03 3.78 -9.17
C THR A 60 -6.47 5.18 -9.42
N ALA A 61 -6.63 6.11 -8.48
CA ALA A 61 -6.18 7.48 -8.61
C ALA A 61 -4.65 7.59 -8.82
N PHE A 62 -3.86 6.65 -8.29
CA PHE A 62 -2.40 6.65 -8.44
C PHE A 62 -1.95 6.35 -9.88
N PHE A 63 -2.80 5.71 -10.68
CA PHE A 63 -2.47 5.24 -12.02
C PHE A 63 -3.17 6.03 -13.14
N ASN A 64 -3.85 7.12 -12.80
CA ASN A 64 -4.48 8.00 -13.79
C ASN A 64 -3.44 8.96 -14.39
N THR A 65 -2.41 8.40 -15.05
CA THR A 65 -1.30 9.14 -15.64
C THR A 65 -0.68 8.36 -16.77
N ASP A 66 -0.07 9.08 -17.73
CA ASP A 66 0.65 8.50 -18.86
C ASP A 66 2.15 8.31 -18.62
N LEU A 67 2.62 8.52 -17.39
CA LEU A 67 4.00 8.26 -17.04
C LEU A 67 4.33 6.77 -17.19
N ASN A 68 5.56 6.46 -17.58
CA ASN A 68 6.09 5.10 -17.48
C ASN A 68 6.31 4.74 -16.00
N LEU A 69 6.53 3.46 -15.71
CA LEU A 69 6.60 2.99 -14.32
C LEU A 69 7.79 3.55 -13.55
N VAL A 70 8.90 3.84 -14.21
CA VAL A 70 10.09 4.43 -13.55
C VAL A 70 9.77 5.85 -13.12
N ASP A 71 9.24 6.67 -14.02
CA ASP A 71 8.86 8.05 -13.74
C ASP A 71 7.69 8.11 -12.73
N TRP A 72 6.75 7.18 -12.84
CA TRP A 72 5.66 7.05 -11.88
C TRP A 72 6.19 6.77 -10.45
N LEU A 73 7.09 5.81 -10.31
CA LEU A 73 7.65 5.46 -9.00
C LEU A 73 8.51 6.60 -8.42
N SER A 74 9.21 7.34 -9.28
CA SER A 74 10.07 8.48 -8.89
C SER A 74 9.30 9.63 -8.23
N GLN A 75 7.98 9.70 -8.39
CA GLN A 75 7.16 10.70 -7.70
C GLN A 75 7.06 10.47 -6.18
N PHE A 76 7.37 9.27 -5.71
CA PHE A 76 7.12 8.84 -4.33
C PHE A 76 8.38 8.72 -3.47
N GLY A 77 9.56 8.99 -4.03
CA GLY A 77 10.81 8.94 -3.29
C GLY A 77 11.99 9.41 -4.11
N GLU A 78 13.11 9.61 -3.45
CA GLU A 78 14.35 10.04 -4.08
C GLU A 78 15.14 8.84 -4.62
N GLY A 79 15.85 9.06 -5.72
CA GLY A 79 16.72 8.05 -6.33
C GLY A 79 16.85 8.25 -7.83
N ASN A 80 17.89 7.66 -8.39
CA ASN A 80 18.09 7.67 -9.83
C ASN A 80 17.28 6.55 -10.53
N GLU A 81 17.27 6.57 -11.85
CA GLU A 81 16.54 5.59 -12.66
C GLU A 81 16.91 4.13 -12.34
N VAL A 82 18.21 3.84 -12.11
CA VAL A 82 18.68 2.49 -11.77
C VAL A 82 18.11 2.04 -10.43
N TYR A 83 18.06 2.95 -9.46
CA TYR A 83 17.48 2.68 -8.16
C TYR A 83 15.98 2.37 -8.27
N MET A 84 15.21 3.16 -9.01
CA MET A 84 13.78 2.91 -9.24
C MET A 84 13.55 1.58 -9.99
N LYS A 85 14.33 1.28 -11.01
CA LYS A 85 14.28 0.00 -11.72
C LYS A 85 14.56 -1.19 -10.79
N SER A 86 15.41 -1.03 -9.78
CA SER A 86 15.67 -2.09 -8.81
C SER A 86 14.44 -2.46 -7.97
N PHE A 87 13.63 -1.48 -7.57
CA PHE A 87 12.37 -1.72 -6.86
C PHE A 87 11.34 -2.38 -7.76
N LEU A 88 11.18 -1.88 -8.98
CA LEU A 88 10.29 -2.50 -9.96
C LEU A 88 10.72 -3.95 -10.29
N GLY A 89 12.01 -4.20 -10.42
CA GLY A 89 12.56 -5.54 -10.64
C GLY A 89 12.23 -6.52 -9.51
N ARG A 90 12.26 -6.08 -8.25
CA ARG A 90 11.81 -6.89 -7.09
C ARG A 90 10.32 -7.27 -7.20
N MET A 91 9.53 -6.45 -7.86
CA MET A 91 8.12 -6.69 -8.13
C MET A 91 7.88 -7.39 -9.48
N LEU A 92 8.92 -8.01 -10.05
CA LEU A 92 8.87 -8.80 -11.28
C LEU A 92 8.53 -7.98 -12.54
N PHE A 93 8.81 -6.69 -12.55
CA PHE A 93 8.85 -5.91 -13.78
C PHE A 93 10.25 -5.96 -14.37
N SER A 94 10.38 -6.45 -15.59
CA SER A 94 11.67 -6.65 -16.25
C SER A 94 11.72 -6.04 -17.63
N GLY A 95 12.93 -5.70 -18.08
CA GLY A 95 13.17 -5.23 -19.45
C GLY A 95 12.29 -4.03 -19.81
N GLU A 96 11.52 -4.17 -20.88
CA GLU A 96 10.64 -3.11 -21.39
C GLU A 96 9.36 -2.90 -20.57
N GLU A 97 9.04 -3.81 -19.65
CA GLU A 97 7.83 -3.66 -18.81
C GLU A 97 7.86 -2.40 -17.95
N VAL A 98 9.04 -1.97 -17.53
CA VAL A 98 9.20 -0.72 -16.75
C VAL A 98 8.89 0.54 -17.55
N LEU A 99 8.84 0.43 -18.87
CA LEU A 99 8.49 1.52 -19.79
C LEU A 99 6.98 1.57 -20.09
N LYS A 100 6.19 0.61 -19.64
CA LYS A 100 4.74 0.64 -19.77
C LYS A 100 4.17 1.89 -19.08
N LYS A 101 3.13 2.47 -19.66
CA LYS A 101 2.38 3.55 -19.00
C LYS A 101 1.63 3.02 -17.78
N ALA A 102 1.62 3.79 -16.71
CA ALA A 102 0.90 3.42 -15.49
C ALA A 102 -0.62 3.23 -15.72
N SER A 103 -1.20 3.98 -16.66
CA SER A 103 -2.63 3.93 -16.99
C SER A 103 -3.08 2.59 -17.60
N VAL A 104 -2.19 1.84 -18.25
CA VAL A 104 -2.56 0.60 -18.97
C VAL A 104 -2.32 -0.68 -18.16
N LEU A 105 -1.90 -0.56 -16.91
CA LEU A 105 -1.60 -1.70 -16.05
C LEU A 105 -2.84 -2.50 -15.66
N SER A 106 -2.69 -3.82 -15.60
CA SER A 106 -3.67 -4.72 -14.97
C SER A 106 -3.78 -4.50 -13.46
N GLY A 107 -4.84 -4.99 -12.81
CA GLY A 107 -5.01 -4.88 -11.36
C GLY A 107 -3.84 -5.47 -10.56
N GLY A 108 -3.33 -6.63 -10.97
CA GLY A 108 -2.18 -7.26 -10.34
C GLY A 108 -0.87 -6.48 -10.54
N GLU A 109 -0.65 -5.88 -11.72
CA GLU A 109 0.49 -5.00 -11.98
C GLU A 109 0.42 -3.73 -11.14
N LYS A 110 -0.77 -3.10 -11.04
CA LYS A 110 -1.01 -1.95 -10.15
C LYS A 110 -0.69 -2.28 -8.70
N MET A 111 -1.14 -3.45 -8.21
CA MET A 111 -0.85 -3.89 -6.85
C MET A 111 0.66 -4.05 -6.62
N ARG A 112 1.40 -4.66 -7.54
CA ARG A 112 2.85 -4.79 -7.47
C ARG A 112 3.56 -3.43 -7.45
N CYS A 113 3.09 -2.47 -8.25
CA CYS A 113 3.58 -1.09 -8.23
C CYS A 113 3.33 -0.41 -6.88
N MET A 114 2.15 -0.59 -6.28
CA MET A 114 1.84 -0.05 -4.95
C MET A 114 2.75 -0.63 -3.87
N ILE A 115 3.08 -1.92 -3.95
CA ILE A 115 4.03 -2.55 -3.03
C ILE A 115 5.44 -1.96 -3.24
N ALA A 116 5.89 -1.75 -4.48
CA ALA A 116 7.16 -1.07 -4.76
C ALA A 116 7.21 0.33 -4.14
N ARG A 117 6.12 1.10 -4.30
CA ARG A 117 5.97 2.43 -3.68
C ARG A 117 6.07 2.38 -2.16
N MET A 118 5.42 1.40 -1.51
CA MET A 118 5.50 1.25 -0.05
C MET A 118 6.92 0.93 0.42
N GLN A 119 7.62 0.04 -0.30
CA GLN A 119 9.01 -0.29 0.01
C GLN A 119 9.93 0.93 -0.14
N LEU A 120 9.71 1.75 -1.17
CA LEU A 120 10.50 2.95 -1.41
C LEU A 120 10.40 3.95 -0.25
N ARG A 121 9.25 4.03 0.42
CA ARG A 121 9.04 4.90 1.60
C ARG A 121 9.81 4.46 2.84
N ASN A 122 10.30 3.22 2.88
CA ASN A 122 11.03 2.66 4.03
C ASN A 122 10.32 2.91 5.38
N ALA A 123 8.99 2.74 5.37
CA ALA A 123 8.15 2.96 6.55
C ALA A 123 8.33 1.84 7.58
N ASN A 124 8.20 2.17 8.86
CA ASN A 124 8.28 1.19 9.95
C ASN A 124 6.91 0.69 10.44
N CYS A 125 5.82 1.23 9.87
CA CYS A 125 4.46 0.75 10.08
C CYS A 125 3.75 0.61 8.73
N LEU A 126 3.25 -0.59 8.44
CA LEU A 126 2.54 -0.89 7.20
C LEU A 126 1.05 -1.08 7.50
N ILE A 127 0.21 -0.37 6.76
CA ILE A 127 -1.25 -0.45 6.83
C ILE A 127 -1.74 -0.97 5.48
N LEU A 128 -2.42 -2.10 5.50
CA LEU A 128 -2.84 -2.81 4.29
C LEU A 128 -4.36 -2.99 4.30
N ASP A 129 -5.06 -2.29 3.41
CA ASP A 129 -6.49 -2.48 3.23
C ASP A 129 -6.75 -3.52 2.15
N THR A 130 -7.18 -4.70 2.57
CA THR A 130 -7.54 -5.83 1.70
C THR A 130 -6.46 -6.18 0.67
N PRO A 131 -5.20 -6.46 1.10
CA PRO A 131 -4.03 -6.57 0.22
C PRO A 131 -4.10 -7.73 -0.77
N THR A 132 -5.01 -8.68 -0.58
CA THR A 132 -5.21 -9.83 -1.47
C THR A 132 -6.20 -9.54 -2.59
N ASN A 133 -6.88 -8.41 -2.57
CA ASN A 133 -7.74 -7.98 -3.65
C ASN A 133 -6.91 -7.81 -4.94
N HIS A 134 -7.31 -8.41 -6.03
CA HIS A 134 -6.59 -8.43 -7.32
C HIS A 134 -5.32 -9.30 -7.37
N LEU A 135 -5.02 -10.10 -6.36
CA LEU A 135 -4.02 -11.16 -6.50
C LEU A 135 -4.72 -12.42 -6.99
N ASP A 136 -4.31 -12.92 -8.16
CA ASP A 136 -4.79 -14.21 -8.65
C ASP A 136 -4.42 -15.30 -7.65
N LEU A 137 -5.40 -16.10 -7.24
CA LEU A 137 -5.22 -17.20 -6.27
C LEU A 137 -4.14 -18.19 -6.71
N GLU A 138 -3.90 -18.34 -8.00
CA GLU A 138 -2.83 -19.20 -8.54
C GLU A 138 -1.42 -18.71 -8.16
N ASN A 139 -1.21 -17.42 -8.01
CA ASN A 139 0.06 -16.86 -7.54
C ASN A 139 0.18 -16.83 -6.01
N SER A 140 -0.93 -16.99 -5.29
CA SER A 140 -0.97 -16.99 -3.82
C SER A 140 -0.48 -18.30 -3.20
N ILE A 141 -0.41 -19.40 -3.98
CA ILE A 141 -0.09 -20.76 -3.47
C ILE A 141 1.45 -21.01 -3.39
N ARG A 142 2.28 -20.11 -3.90
CA ARG A 142 3.71 -20.17 -3.65
C ARG A 142 4.11 -19.13 -2.62
N PRO A 143 4.29 -19.51 -1.34
CA PRO A 143 4.83 -18.61 -0.34
C PRO A 143 6.33 -18.42 -0.63
N ARG A 144 6.66 -17.57 -1.60
CA ARG A 144 7.97 -16.96 -1.58
C ARG A 144 7.92 -15.97 -0.42
N LYS A 145 8.70 -16.26 0.60
CA LYS A 145 8.88 -15.45 1.79
C LYS A 145 8.81 -13.96 1.44
N LEU A 146 7.70 -13.32 1.75
CA LEU A 146 7.66 -11.87 1.86
C LEU A 146 8.55 -11.58 3.09
N PHE A 147 9.76 -11.15 2.86
CA PHE A 147 10.61 -10.66 3.94
C PHE A 147 10.00 -9.33 4.41
N ILE A 148 9.43 -9.38 5.58
CA ILE A 148 9.12 -8.22 6.41
C ILE A 148 10.36 -7.94 7.25
#